data_deffcab7efa3bab0bf44abdb8900f23e
#
_entry.id   deffcab7efa3bab0bf44abdb8900f23e
#
_cell.length_a   1.000
_cell.length_b   1.000
_cell.length_c   1.000
_cell.angle_alpha   90.00
_cell.angle_beta   90.00
_cell.angle_gamma   90.00
#
_symmetry.space_group_name_H-M   'P 1'
#
loop_
_entity.id
_entity.type
_entity.pdbx_description
1 polymer ?
#
loop_
_entity_poly.entity_id
_entity_poly.type
_entity_poly.pdbx_seq_one_letter_code
_entity_poly.pdbx_strand_id
1 'polypeptide(L)'
;MRISSAAQPWVSRIVRLGYLAKGVIYTSIGALAMRVAFGMRGGRLTDPSGVLLQILRQPFGVALLTVIGIGIIGYAAYYLFEAIADLRRKGGGMRGWSARSLTIIKSVVYGTVGVQALRIVFAGDRPTSNPDNPAKTVMHFPFGWVLLVLIGGGVAIYGVTQINMAWHDRPDEDIDVARVRREAGWVLALGRAGTAARGVILIMMGSALALAGAHGRPSQAAGYRDVLSTLASTDPWLLAAMGTGLLCFGLYQLCHARYARLPIH
;
A
#
# COMPACT_ATOMS: atom_id res chain seq x y z
N MET A 1 19.99 -19.27 -1.88
CA MET A 1 20.93 -18.57 -0.97
C MET A 1 20.27 -18.56 0.40
N ARG A 2 20.86 -19.19 1.42
CA ARG A 2 20.26 -19.22 2.77
C ARG A 2 20.63 -17.92 3.49
N ILE A 3 19.64 -17.21 4.01
CA ILE A 3 19.91 -16.07 4.91
C ILE A 3 20.58 -16.65 6.16
N SER A 4 21.71 -16.08 6.57
CA SER A 4 22.43 -16.58 7.76
C SER A 4 21.51 -16.56 8.98
N SER A 5 21.64 -17.56 9.85
CA SER A 5 20.84 -17.69 11.07
C SER A 5 20.88 -16.42 11.97
N ALA A 6 22.00 -15.69 11.93
CA ALA A 6 22.17 -14.42 12.65
C ALA A 6 21.35 -13.25 12.06
N ALA A 7 21.02 -13.27 10.77
CA ALA A 7 20.24 -12.20 10.12
C ALA A 7 18.72 -12.40 10.25
N GLN A 8 18.25 -13.60 10.52
CA GLN A 8 16.83 -13.96 10.62
C GLN A 8 16.03 -13.08 11.60
N PRO A 9 16.47 -12.82 12.85
CA PRO A 9 15.70 -12.03 13.80
C PRO A 9 15.58 -10.57 13.39
N TRP A 10 16.60 -10.01 12.74
CA TRP A 10 16.59 -8.61 12.27
C TRP A 10 15.65 -8.43 11.09
N VAL A 11 15.67 -9.32 10.11
CA VAL A 11 14.74 -9.29 8.97
C VAL A 11 13.30 -9.39 9.46
N SER A 12 13.02 -10.29 10.41
CA SER A 12 11.70 -10.42 11.00
C SER A 12 11.21 -9.14 11.69
N ARG A 13 12.09 -8.46 12.45
CA ARG A 13 11.76 -7.17 13.10
C ARG A 13 11.45 -6.08 12.08
N ILE A 14 12.28 -5.93 11.04
CA ILE A 14 12.11 -4.92 9.99
C ILE A 14 10.79 -5.14 9.25
N VAL A 15 10.47 -6.37 8.87
CA VAL A 15 9.22 -6.69 8.18
C VAL A 15 8.00 -6.43 9.08
N ARG A 16 8.06 -6.78 10.36
CA ARG A 16 7.01 -6.46 11.34
C ARG A 16 6.79 -4.95 11.48
N LEU A 17 7.88 -4.16 11.54
CA LEU A 17 7.78 -2.70 11.54
C LEU A 17 7.11 -2.17 10.27
N GLY A 18 7.39 -2.76 9.11
CA GLY A 18 6.70 -2.43 7.86
C GLY A 18 5.19 -2.70 7.91
N TYR A 19 4.78 -3.82 8.50
CA TYR A 19 3.35 -4.12 8.71
C TYR A 19 2.69 -3.15 9.69
N LEU A 20 3.36 -2.80 10.80
CA LEU A 20 2.87 -1.79 11.74
C LEU A 20 2.70 -0.44 11.07
N ALA A 21 3.70 0.01 10.30
CA ALA A 21 3.64 1.27 9.58
C ALA A 21 2.46 1.32 8.58
N LYS A 22 2.27 0.24 7.79
CA LYS A 22 1.12 0.11 6.90
C LYS A 22 -0.19 0.14 7.68
N GLY A 23 -0.27 -0.56 8.79
CA GLY A 23 -1.43 -0.58 9.67
C GLY A 23 -1.81 0.83 10.13
N VAL A 24 -0.87 1.60 10.64
CA VAL A 24 -1.09 2.99 11.07
C VAL A 24 -1.56 3.87 9.92
N ILE A 25 -0.90 3.80 8.75
CA ILE A 25 -1.26 4.60 7.58
C ILE A 25 -2.69 4.32 7.13
N TYR A 26 -3.04 3.06 6.90
CA TYR A 26 -4.37 2.72 6.38
C TYR A 26 -5.49 2.89 7.40
N THR A 27 -5.24 2.66 8.68
CA THR A 27 -6.19 2.98 9.76
C THR A 27 -6.46 4.49 9.80
N SER A 28 -5.42 5.33 9.66
CA SER A 28 -5.56 6.79 9.65
C SER A 28 -6.35 7.26 8.42
N ILE A 29 -6.06 6.74 7.23
CA ILE A 29 -6.80 7.07 5.99
C ILE A 29 -8.28 6.69 6.15
N GLY A 30 -8.55 5.46 6.61
CA GLY A 30 -9.91 4.97 6.81
C GLY A 30 -10.68 5.79 7.82
N ALA A 31 -10.07 6.10 8.98
CA ALA A 31 -10.70 6.94 10.01
C ALA A 31 -11.03 8.35 9.51
N LEU A 32 -10.13 8.97 8.74
CA LEU A 32 -10.37 10.29 8.17
C LEU A 32 -11.44 10.26 7.08
N ALA A 33 -11.47 9.23 6.24
CA ALA A 33 -12.51 9.04 5.24
C ALA A 33 -13.89 8.86 5.88
N MET A 34 -13.99 8.08 6.97
CA MET A 34 -15.22 7.95 7.76
C MET A 34 -15.68 9.29 8.32
N ARG A 35 -14.78 10.10 8.87
CA ARG A 35 -15.12 11.43 9.38
C ARG A 35 -15.67 12.34 8.29
N VAL A 36 -15.13 12.26 7.07
CA VAL A 36 -15.67 13.01 5.91
C VAL A 36 -17.06 12.48 5.54
N ALA A 37 -17.22 11.16 5.43
CA ALA A 37 -18.49 10.54 5.05
C ALA A 37 -19.65 10.92 5.98
N PHE A 38 -19.37 11.04 7.29
CA PHE A 38 -20.37 11.45 8.29
C PHE A 38 -20.40 12.96 8.57
N GLY A 39 -19.74 13.79 7.78
CA GLY A 39 -19.73 15.25 7.97
C GLY A 39 -19.11 15.71 9.29
N MET A 40 -18.27 14.89 9.92
CA MET A 40 -17.67 15.19 11.22
C MET A 40 -16.56 16.24 11.10
N ARG A 41 -16.47 17.13 12.10
CA ARG A 41 -15.40 18.15 12.16
C ARG A 41 -14.01 17.51 12.11
N GLY A 42 -13.11 18.13 11.33
CA GLY A 42 -11.73 17.69 11.17
C GLY A 42 -11.55 16.46 10.25
N GLY A 43 -12.61 16.00 9.57
CA GLY A 43 -12.50 15.02 8.49
C GLY A 43 -11.79 15.65 7.29
N ARG A 44 -10.88 14.91 6.68
CA ARG A 44 -10.25 15.27 5.41
C ARG A 44 -9.82 14.03 4.66
N LEU A 45 -9.98 14.07 3.36
CA LEU A 45 -9.47 13.00 2.51
C LEU A 45 -7.95 13.12 2.41
N THR A 46 -7.28 12.01 2.52
CA THR A 46 -5.82 11.96 2.53
C THR A 46 -5.33 10.70 1.81
N ASP A 47 -4.08 10.73 1.46
CA ASP A 47 -3.31 9.63 0.91
C ASP A 47 -2.22 9.19 1.90
N PRO A 48 -1.44 8.15 1.63
CA PRO A 48 -0.33 7.76 2.49
C PRO A 48 0.63 8.90 2.82
N SER A 49 0.93 9.78 1.86
CA SER A 49 1.82 10.94 2.03
C SER A 49 1.25 11.97 2.99
N GLY A 50 -0.03 12.24 2.89
CA GLY A 50 -0.71 13.15 3.81
C GLY A 50 -0.77 12.62 5.24
N VAL A 51 -0.86 11.29 5.44
CA VAL A 51 -0.75 10.67 6.78
C VAL A 51 0.65 10.84 7.34
N LEU A 52 1.71 10.66 6.52
CA LEU A 52 3.08 10.87 6.97
C LEU A 52 3.30 12.31 7.48
N LEU A 53 2.71 13.31 6.81
CA LEU A 53 2.74 14.71 7.29
C LEU A 53 1.99 14.92 8.60
N GLN A 54 0.87 14.24 8.78
CA GLN A 54 0.16 14.32 10.07
C GLN A 54 0.99 13.74 11.20
N ILE A 55 1.67 12.62 10.95
CA ILE A 55 2.57 11.98 11.92
C ILE A 55 3.71 12.94 12.28
N LEU A 56 4.30 13.63 11.29
CA LEU A 56 5.37 14.58 11.53
C LEU A 56 4.97 15.70 12.51
N ARG A 57 3.70 16.14 12.47
CA ARG A 57 3.17 17.21 13.32
C ARG A 57 2.88 16.78 14.76
N GLN A 58 2.95 15.48 15.05
CA GLN A 58 2.74 14.98 16.41
C GLN A 58 3.99 15.16 17.29
N PRO A 59 3.86 15.23 18.61
CA PRO A 59 4.99 15.11 19.51
C PRO A 59 5.78 13.84 19.16
N PHE A 60 7.12 13.94 19.05
CA PHE A 60 8.00 12.86 18.58
C PHE A 60 7.78 12.41 17.12
N GLY A 61 7.05 13.19 16.31
CA GLY A 61 6.69 12.85 14.93
C GLY A 61 7.90 12.53 14.05
N VAL A 62 9.01 13.27 14.20
CA VAL A 62 10.25 13.00 13.47
C VAL A 62 10.79 11.59 13.76
N ALA A 63 10.90 11.22 15.05
CA ALA A 63 11.39 9.90 15.44
C ALA A 63 10.45 8.79 14.92
N LEU A 64 9.14 8.97 15.10
CA LEU A 64 8.14 8.02 14.64
C LEU A 64 8.17 7.86 13.12
N LEU A 65 8.26 8.97 12.36
CA LEU A 65 8.30 8.95 10.91
C LEU A 65 9.59 8.30 10.38
N THR A 66 10.71 8.51 11.07
CA THR A 66 11.99 7.85 10.75
C THR A 66 11.85 6.33 10.91
N VAL A 67 11.29 5.87 12.02
CA VAL A 67 11.06 4.43 12.25
C VAL A 67 10.11 3.83 11.21
N ILE A 68 9.02 4.53 10.88
CA ILE A 68 8.08 4.14 9.83
C ILE A 68 8.79 4.06 8.46
N GLY A 69 9.57 5.10 8.10
CA GLY A 69 10.29 5.16 6.83
C GLY A 69 11.29 4.02 6.68
N ILE A 70 12.11 3.76 7.69
CA ILE A 70 13.07 2.65 7.72
C ILE A 70 12.32 1.30 7.63
N GLY A 71 11.24 1.12 8.38
CA GLY A 71 10.43 -0.10 8.36
C GLY A 71 9.83 -0.38 6.97
N ILE A 72 9.27 0.64 6.32
CA ILE A 72 8.68 0.51 4.97
C ILE A 72 9.76 0.25 3.91
N ILE A 73 10.94 0.91 3.99
CA ILE A 73 12.06 0.64 3.08
C ILE A 73 12.58 -0.77 3.28
N GLY A 74 12.77 -1.20 4.53
CA GLY A 74 13.18 -2.57 4.83
C GLY A 74 12.18 -3.61 4.32
N TYR A 75 10.88 -3.34 4.44
CA TYR A 75 9.82 -4.15 3.85
C TYR A 75 9.92 -4.21 2.33
N ALA A 76 10.11 -3.08 1.66
CA ALA A 76 10.27 -3.00 0.22
C ALA A 76 11.52 -3.77 -0.24
N ALA A 77 12.65 -3.57 0.42
CA ALA A 77 13.90 -4.27 0.13
C ALA A 77 13.77 -5.79 0.29
N TYR A 78 13.09 -6.25 1.34
CA TYR A 78 12.81 -7.67 1.54
C TYR A 78 12.05 -8.27 0.36
N TYR A 79 10.96 -7.62 -0.09
CA TYR A 79 10.16 -8.13 -1.22
C TYR A 79 10.87 -8.03 -2.56
N LEU A 80 11.73 -7.02 -2.74
CA LEU A 80 12.57 -6.94 -3.93
C LEU A 80 13.56 -8.12 -3.96
N PHE A 81 14.20 -8.38 -2.83
CA PHE A 81 15.13 -9.52 -2.70
C PHE A 81 14.40 -10.86 -2.87
N GLU A 82 13.21 -11.02 -2.29
CA GLU A 82 12.34 -12.19 -2.49
C GLU A 82 12.04 -12.44 -3.97
N ALA A 83 11.69 -11.38 -4.71
CA ALA A 83 11.35 -11.49 -6.13
C ALA A 83 12.56 -11.85 -6.99
N ILE A 84 13.75 -11.27 -6.70
CA ILE A 84 14.99 -11.53 -7.44
C ILE A 84 15.54 -12.92 -7.13
N ALA A 85 15.63 -13.27 -5.86
CA ALA A 85 16.22 -14.52 -5.39
C ALA A 85 15.27 -15.72 -5.47
N ASP A 86 14.01 -15.52 -5.90
CA ASP A 86 12.96 -16.55 -5.94
C ASP A 86 12.87 -17.37 -4.64
N LEU A 87 12.91 -16.68 -3.50
CA LEU A 87 12.94 -17.33 -2.18
C LEU A 87 11.75 -18.28 -1.96
N ARG A 88 10.61 -18.02 -2.60
CA ARG A 88 9.39 -18.84 -2.52
C ARG A 88 9.29 -19.90 -3.60
N ARG A 89 10.35 -20.08 -4.43
CA ARG A 89 10.41 -21.07 -5.49
C ARG A 89 9.16 -21.09 -6.39
N LYS A 90 8.71 -19.91 -6.82
CA LYS A 90 7.52 -19.75 -7.69
C LYS A 90 7.73 -20.31 -9.10
N GLY A 91 8.96 -20.74 -9.40
CA GLY A 91 9.34 -21.40 -10.65
C GLY A 91 9.56 -20.46 -11.83
N GLY A 92 10.01 -21.02 -12.97
CA GLY A 92 10.34 -20.28 -14.20
C GLY A 92 9.21 -20.17 -15.22
N GLY A 93 8.02 -20.72 -14.96
CA GLY A 93 6.88 -20.63 -15.87
C GLY A 93 6.16 -19.27 -15.83
N MET A 94 5.21 -19.04 -16.76
CA MET A 94 4.46 -17.78 -16.87
C MET A 94 3.79 -17.37 -15.55
N ARG A 95 3.29 -18.34 -14.75
CA ARG A 95 2.76 -18.09 -13.40
C ARG A 95 3.81 -17.60 -12.40
N GLY A 96 5.04 -18.13 -12.48
CA GLY A 96 6.16 -17.71 -11.62
C GLY A 96 6.59 -16.27 -11.96
N TRP A 97 6.72 -15.96 -13.24
CA TRP A 97 7.07 -14.62 -13.71
C TRP A 97 6.01 -13.58 -13.33
N SER A 98 4.73 -13.86 -13.52
CA SER A 98 3.65 -12.94 -13.13
C SER A 98 3.62 -12.69 -11.62
N ALA A 99 3.82 -13.72 -10.80
CA ALA A 99 3.88 -13.58 -9.35
C ALA A 99 5.09 -12.75 -8.89
N ARG A 100 6.26 -12.90 -9.53
CA ARG A 100 7.45 -12.09 -9.23
C ARG A 100 7.25 -10.63 -9.65
N SER A 101 6.68 -10.39 -10.84
CA SER A 101 6.37 -9.03 -11.30
C SER A 101 5.45 -8.28 -10.32
N LEU A 102 4.41 -8.94 -9.81
CA LEU A 102 3.53 -8.37 -8.79
C LEU A 102 4.27 -8.07 -7.48
N THR A 103 5.22 -8.93 -7.09
CA THR A 103 6.05 -8.70 -5.89
C THR A 103 7.00 -7.50 -6.09
N ILE A 104 7.56 -7.33 -7.29
CA ILE A 104 8.39 -6.15 -7.65
C ILE A 104 7.54 -4.88 -7.61
N ILE A 105 6.35 -4.89 -8.22
CA ILE A 105 5.43 -3.73 -8.18
C ILE A 105 5.12 -3.35 -6.73
N LYS A 106 4.79 -4.33 -5.89
CA LYS A 106 4.57 -4.13 -4.46
C LYS A 106 5.79 -3.48 -3.78
N SER A 107 6.99 -3.98 -4.06
CA SER A 107 8.25 -3.42 -3.52
C SER A 107 8.46 -1.96 -3.95
N VAL A 108 8.28 -1.64 -5.23
CA VAL A 108 8.44 -0.28 -5.75
C VAL A 108 7.44 0.68 -5.10
N VAL A 109 6.16 0.31 -5.03
CA VAL A 109 5.12 1.16 -4.41
C VAL A 109 5.43 1.46 -2.95
N TYR A 110 5.82 0.46 -2.16
CA TYR A 110 6.20 0.71 -0.76
C TYR A 110 7.55 1.42 -0.63
N GLY A 111 8.49 1.14 -1.53
CA GLY A 111 9.78 1.85 -1.57
C GLY A 111 9.60 3.35 -1.75
N THR A 112 8.72 3.77 -2.67
CA THR A 112 8.43 5.20 -2.86
C THR A 112 7.84 5.86 -1.62
N VAL A 113 6.91 5.19 -0.92
CA VAL A 113 6.33 5.69 0.34
C VAL A 113 7.39 5.81 1.44
N GLY A 114 8.28 4.81 1.55
CA GLY A 114 9.35 4.83 2.55
C GLY A 114 10.39 5.93 2.28
N VAL A 115 10.81 6.10 1.02
CA VAL A 115 11.71 7.19 0.61
C VAL A 115 11.07 8.55 0.88
N GLN A 116 9.78 8.70 0.58
CA GLN A 116 9.06 9.94 0.84
C GLN A 116 8.99 10.25 2.34
N ALA A 117 8.76 9.23 3.21
CA ALA A 117 8.80 9.42 4.65
C ALA A 117 10.14 9.96 5.12
N LEU A 118 11.26 9.43 4.62
CA LEU A 118 12.60 9.90 4.98
C LEU A 118 12.91 11.28 4.39
N ARG A 119 12.48 11.57 3.16
CA ARG A 119 12.63 12.92 2.58
C ARG A 119 11.93 13.99 3.42
N ILE A 120 10.71 13.72 3.89
CA ILE A 120 9.98 14.62 4.79
C ILE A 120 10.79 14.90 6.07
N VAL A 121 11.46 13.90 6.61
CA VAL A 121 12.26 14.04 7.84
C VAL A 121 13.58 14.77 7.61
N PHE A 122 14.35 14.36 6.59
CA PHE A 122 15.75 14.82 6.43
C PHE A 122 15.90 16.02 5.52
N ALA A 123 15.08 16.17 4.51
CA ALA A 123 15.14 17.28 3.56
C ALA A 123 14.19 18.43 3.92
N GLY A 124 13.34 18.25 4.95
CA GLY A 124 12.31 19.24 5.28
C GLY A 124 11.30 19.42 4.13
N ASP A 125 11.31 18.51 3.17
CA ASP A 125 10.40 18.53 2.03
C ASP A 125 8.98 18.46 2.55
N ARG A 126 8.35 19.63 2.65
CA ARG A 126 6.90 19.67 2.76
C ARG A 126 6.40 19.13 1.43
N PRO A 127 5.67 17.98 1.41
CA PRO A 127 4.94 17.64 0.22
C PRO A 127 4.13 18.88 -0.13
N THR A 128 4.46 19.50 -1.24
CA THR A 128 3.71 20.62 -1.75
C THR A 128 2.26 20.18 -1.79
N SER A 129 1.36 21.02 -1.31
CA SER A 129 -0.09 20.78 -1.34
C SER A 129 -0.62 20.51 -2.76
N ASN A 130 0.25 20.60 -3.73
CA ASN A 130 0.10 20.24 -5.11
C ASN A 130 1.46 19.66 -5.57
N PRO A 131 1.79 18.37 -5.24
CA PRO A 131 2.93 17.73 -5.89
C PRO A 131 2.64 17.85 -7.39
N ASP A 132 3.58 18.39 -8.14
CA ASP A 132 3.52 18.32 -9.61
C ASP A 132 3.12 16.90 -9.93
N ASN A 133 1.91 16.77 -10.53
CA ASN A 133 1.28 15.46 -10.73
C ASN A 133 2.34 14.55 -11.36
N PRO A 134 2.81 13.49 -10.70
CA PRO A 134 3.94 12.68 -11.17
C PRO A 134 3.68 12.15 -12.59
N ALA A 135 2.42 12.05 -12.99
CA ALA A 135 2.03 11.74 -14.36
C ALA A 135 2.47 12.83 -15.35
N LYS A 136 2.47 14.11 -14.96
CA LYS A 136 3.00 15.19 -15.82
C LYS A 136 4.50 15.00 -16.07
N THR A 137 5.27 14.76 -15.00
CA THR A 137 6.71 14.53 -15.11
C THR A 137 7.03 13.34 -16.00
N VAL A 138 6.29 12.23 -15.85
CA VAL A 138 6.47 11.04 -16.68
C VAL A 138 6.12 11.34 -18.17
N MET A 139 5.09 12.14 -18.43
CA MET A 139 4.68 12.50 -19.79
C MET A 139 5.71 13.35 -20.54
N HIS A 140 6.63 14.03 -19.85
CA HIS A 140 7.73 14.77 -20.52
C HIS A 140 8.81 13.86 -21.11
N PHE A 141 8.87 12.59 -20.70
CA PHE A 141 9.82 11.64 -21.29
C PHE A 141 9.31 11.11 -22.64
N PRO A 142 10.21 10.81 -23.60
CA PRO A 142 9.82 10.10 -24.81
C PRO A 142 9.14 8.78 -24.40
N PHE A 143 7.97 8.51 -25.02
CA PHE A 143 7.10 7.37 -24.67
C PHE A 143 6.52 7.40 -23.23
N GLY A 144 6.49 8.54 -22.55
CA GLY A 144 5.95 8.70 -21.21
C GLY A 144 4.47 8.25 -21.09
N TRP A 145 3.68 8.42 -22.15
CA TRP A 145 2.31 7.93 -22.23
C TRP A 145 2.23 6.39 -22.14
N VAL A 146 3.13 5.67 -22.84
CA VAL A 146 3.21 4.19 -22.76
C VAL A 146 3.54 3.77 -21.34
N LEU A 147 4.48 4.45 -20.70
CA LEU A 147 4.88 4.17 -19.32
C LEU A 147 3.71 4.36 -18.35
N LEU A 148 2.92 5.43 -18.52
CA LEU A 148 1.71 5.65 -17.71
C LEU A 148 0.66 4.56 -17.93
N VAL A 149 0.45 4.13 -19.17
CA VAL A 149 -0.49 3.02 -19.46
C VAL A 149 -0.01 1.72 -18.82
N LEU A 150 1.28 1.40 -18.91
CA LEU A 150 1.84 0.18 -18.32
C LEU A 150 1.79 0.21 -16.79
N ILE A 151 2.16 1.33 -16.16
CA ILE A 151 2.09 1.49 -14.71
C ILE A 151 0.64 1.43 -14.23
N GLY A 152 -0.25 2.19 -14.87
CA GLY A 152 -1.67 2.22 -14.53
C GLY A 152 -2.33 0.85 -14.69
N GLY A 153 -2.08 0.17 -15.82
CA GLY A 153 -2.53 -1.18 -16.07
C GLY A 153 -2.01 -2.18 -15.03
N GLY A 154 -0.72 -2.10 -14.69
CA GLY A 154 -0.11 -2.92 -13.65
C GLY A 154 -0.74 -2.71 -12.27
N VAL A 155 -1.04 -1.46 -11.89
CA VAL A 155 -1.72 -1.13 -10.63
C VAL A 155 -3.16 -1.64 -10.63
N ALA A 156 -3.90 -1.51 -11.74
CA ALA A 156 -5.25 -2.03 -11.86
C ALA A 156 -5.27 -3.56 -11.77
N ILE A 157 -4.38 -4.25 -12.48
CA ILE A 157 -4.23 -5.71 -12.41
C ILE A 157 -3.90 -6.14 -10.97
N TYR A 158 -2.99 -5.42 -10.30
CA TYR A 158 -2.69 -5.70 -8.89
C TYR A 158 -3.93 -5.52 -8.00
N GLY A 159 -4.77 -4.51 -8.25
CA GLY A 159 -6.06 -4.34 -7.58
C GLY A 159 -7.01 -5.53 -7.79
N VAL A 160 -7.10 -6.04 -9.02
CA VAL A 160 -7.89 -7.26 -9.33
C VAL A 160 -7.36 -8.46 -8.57
N THR A 161 -6.04 -8.66 -8.51
CA THR A 161 -5.45 -9.77 -7.73
C THR A 161 -5.79 -9.67 -6.24
N GLN A 162 -5.86 -8.46 -5.68
CA GLN A 162 -6.25 -8.23 -4.28
C GLN A 162 -7.70 -8.64 -4.02
N ILE A 163 -8.63 -8.30 -4.94
CA ILE A 163 -10.02 -8.72 -4.83
C ILE A 163 -10.13 -10.25 -4.96
N ASN A 164 -9.42 -10.84 -5.91
CA ASN A 164 -9.39 -12.29 -6.09
C ASN A 164 -8.86 -13.02 -4.86
N MET A 165 -7.80 -12.50 -4.22
CA MET A 165 -7.26 -13.05 -2.97
C MET A 165 -8.29 -12.97 -1.84
N ALA A 166 -8.99 -11.83 -1.71
CA ALA A 166 -10.04 -11.64 -0.72
C ALA A 166 -11.21 -12.61 -0.92
N TRP A 167 -11.59 -12.84 -2.19
CA TRP A 167 -12.70 -13.74 -2.54
C TRP A 167 -12.39 -15.21 -2.29
N HIS A 168 -11.20 -15.66 -2.65
CA HIS A 168 -10.80 -17.07 -2.54
C HIS A 168 -10.19 -17.43 -1.17
N ASP A 169 -10.36 -16.58 -0.16
CA ASP A 169 -9.86 -16.80 1.19
C ASP A 169 -8.36 -17.14 1.24
N ARG A 170 -7.59 -16.49 0.36
CA ARG A 170 -6.13 -16.62 0.29
C ARG A 170 -5.49 -15.44 1.02
N PRO A 171 -5.29 -15.55 2.35
CA PRO A 171 -4.57 -14.51 3.09
C PRO A 171 -3.13 -14.41 2.60
N ASP A 172 -2.48 -13.29 2.92
CA ASP A 172 -1.06 -13.11 2.61
C ASP A 172 -0.25 -14.32 3.08
N GLU A 173 0.62 -14.84 2.22
CA GLU A 173 1.46 -16.03 2.49
C GLU A 173 2.39 -15.86 3.71
N ASP A 174 2.52 -14.63 4.20
CA ASP A 174 3.37 -14.25 5.33
C ASP A 174 2.68 -14.42 6.70
N ILE A 175 1.41 -14.85 6.75
CA ILE A 175 0.66 -15.00 7.99
C ILE A 175 0.48 -16.49 8.35
N ASP A 176 0.60 -16.78 9.64
CA ASP A 176 0.24 -18.11 10.16
C ASP A 176 -1.29 -18.24 10.26
N VAL A 177 -1.91 -18.61 9.14
CA VAL A 177 -3.37 -18.74 9.03
C VAL A 177 -3.95 -19.69 10.06
N ALA A 178 -3.26 -20.81 10.33
CA ALA A 178 -3.74 -21.82 11.27
C ALA A 178 -3.77 -21.27 12.71
N ARG A 179 -2.77 -20.47 13.07
CA ARG A 179 -2.70 -19.81 14.36
C ARG A 179 -3.75 -18.71 14.48
N VAL A 180 -3.87 -17.84 13.45
CA VAL A 180 -4.87 -16.76 13.44
C VAL A 180 -6.28 -17.32 13.51
N ARG A 181 -6.58 -18.39 12.77
CA ARG A 181 -7.91 -19.02 12.80
C ARG A 181 -8.28 -19.55 14.19
N ARG A 182 -7.31 -20.05 14.94
CA ARG A 182 -7.51 -20.55 16.32
C ARG A 182 -7.63 -19.43 17.36
N GLU A 183 -6.77 -18.41 17.26
CA GLU A 183 -6.65 -17.36 18.27
C GLU A 183 -7.58 -16.16 17.98
N ALA A 184 -7.78 -15.81 16.72
CA ALA A 184 -8.48 -14.60 16.31
C ALA A 184 -9.06 -14.70 14.89
N GLY A 185 -9.97 -15.65 14.65
CA GLY A 185 -10.55 -15.90 13.32
C GLY A 185 -11.20 -14.67 12.66
N TRP A 186 -11.69 -13.71 13.46
CA TRP A 186 -12.24 -12.44 12.97
C TRP A 186 -11.22 -11.58 12.22
N VAL A 187 -9.92 -11.74 12.50
CA VAL A 187 -8.84 -11.03 11.79
C VAL A 187 -8.83 -11.37 10.30
N LEU A 188 -9.16 -12.61 9.95
CA LEU A 188 -9.24 -13.03 8.55
C LEU A 188 -10.40 -12.34 7.82
N ALA A 189 -11.54 -12.17 8.50
CA ALA A 189 -12.69 -11.44 7.94
C ALA A 189 -12.34 -9.96 7.69
N LEU A 190 -11.67 -9.30 8.65
CA LEU A 190 -11.14 -7.94 8.46
C LEU A 190 -10.16 -7.88 7.28
N GLY A 191 -9.27 -8.87 7.17
CA GLY A 191 -8.32 -8.97 6.07
C GLY A 191 -9.02 -9.05 4.71
N ARG A 192 -10.07 -9.87 4.59
CA ARG A 192 -10.87 -10.01 3.36
C ARG A 192 -11.56 -8.71 2.97
N ALA A 193 -12.34 -8.13 3.88
CA ALA A 193 -13.05 -6.87 3.64
C ALA A 193 -12.08 -5.73 3.29
N GLY A 194 -11.01 -5.61 4.06
CA GLY A 194 -10.01 -4.57 3.86
C GLY A 194 -9.22 -4.72 2.56
N THR A 195 -8.79 -5.94 2.23
CA THR A 195 -8.07 -6.22 0.99
C THR A 195 -8.94 -5.99 -0.23
N ALA A 196 -10.24 -6.35 -0.17
CA ALA A 196 -11.20 -6.08 -1.23
C ALA A 196 -11.39 -4.56 -1.45
N ALA A 197 -11.66 -3.80 -0.39
CA ALA A 197 -11.83 -2.35 -0.48
C ALA A 197 -10.57 -1.66 -1.05
N ARG A 198 -9.38 -2.05 -0.58
CA ARG A 198 -8.13 -1.56 -1.13
C ARG A 198 -7.95 -1.93 -2.60
N GLY A 199 -8.35 -3.14 -2.99
CA GLY A 199 -8.33 -3.61 -4.38
C GLY A 199 -9.19 -2.73 -5.29
N VAL A 200 -10.39 -2.35 -4.86
CA VAL A 200 -11.29 -1.43 -5.60
C VAL A 200 -10.59 -0.07 -5.82
N ILE A 201 -10.01 0.52 -4.78
CA ILE A 201 -9.32 1.80 -4.90
C ILE A 201 -8.13 1.70 -5.88
N LEU A 202 -7.36 0.61 -5.83
CA LEU A 202 -6.24 0.38 -6.74
C LEU A 202 -6.70 0.23 -8.19
N ILE A 203 -7.83 -0.43 -8.44
CA ILE A 203 -8.41 -0.53 -9.79
C ILE A 203 -8.80 0.85 -10.29
N MET A 204 -9.53 1.64 -9.51
CA MET A 204 -9.93 3.00 -9.89
C MET A 204 -8.72 3.89 -10.17
N MET A 205 -7.72 3.87 -9.30
CA MET A 205 -6.50 4.65 -9.47
C MET A 205 -5.70 4.19 -10.69
N GLY A 206 -5.52 2.88 -10.86
CA GLY A 206 -4.78 2.30 -11.98
C GLY A 206 -5.45 2.56 -13.32
N SER A 207 -6.78 2.41 -13.40
CA SER A 207 -7.52 2.70 -14.62
C SER A 207 -7.49 4.20 -14.97
N ALA A 208 -7.64 5.09 -14.00
CA ALA A 208 -7.52 6.53 -14.24
C ALA A 208 -6.12 6.91 -14.75
N LEU A 209 -5.06 6.32 -14.19
CA LEU A 209 -3.69 6.55 -14.63
C LEU A 209 -3.45 6.01 -16.06
N ALA A 210 -3.95 4.82 -16.37
CA ALA A 210 -3.84 4.23 -17.71
C ALA A 210 -4.59 5.05 -18.76
N LEU A 211 -5.81 5.50 -18.45
CA LEU A 211 -6.60 6.36 -19.33
C LEU A 211 -5.93 7.73 -19.53
N ALA A 212 -5.38 8.32 -18.47
CA ALA A 212 -4.60 9.57 -18.56
C ALA A 212 -3.42 9.44 -19.51
N GLY A 213 -2.71 8.31 -19.47
CA GLY A 213 -1.65 7.99 -20.43
C GLY A 213 -2.18 7.82 -21.85
N ALA A 214 -3.20 7.00 -22.06
CA ALA A 214 -3.78 6.71 -23.36
C ALA A 214 -4.34 7.96 -24.07
N HIS A 215 -4.93 8.88 -23.32
CA HIS A 215 -5.49 10.13 -23.86
C HIS A 215 -4.49 11.30 -23.89
N GLY A 216 -3.26 11.12 -23.43
CA GLY A 216 -2.28 12.20 -23.35
C GLY A 216 -2.67 13.32 -22.38
N ARG A 217 -3.49 13.02 -21.37
CA ARG A 217 -4.04 13.99 -20.41
C ARG A 217 -3.59 13.71 -18.99
N PRO A 218 -2.35 14.08 -18.61
CA PRO A 218 -1.81 13.78 -17.27
C PRO A 218 -2.62 14.41 -16.14
N SER A 219 -3.42 15.44 -16.42
CA SER A 219 -4.31 16.05 -15.43
C SER A 219 -5.46 15.12 -14.98
N GLN A 220 -5.78 14.10 -15.76
CA GLN A 220 -6.80 13.10 -15.44
C GLN A 220 -6.26 11.93 -14.60
N ALA A 221 -4.95 11.88 -14.37
CA ALA A 221 -4.35 10.88 -13.50
C ALA A 221 -4.81 11.10 -12.06
N ALA A 222 -5.53 10.12 -11.51
CA ALA A 222 -6.07 10.17 -10.16
C ALA A 222 -5.14 9.40 -9.20
N GLY A 223 -4.79 10.05 -8.10
CA GLY A 223 -4.13 9.43 -6.97
C GLY A 223 -5.13 8.84 -5.96
N TYR A 224 -4.61 8.32 -4.87
CA TYR A 224 -5.42 7.70 -3.81
C TYR A 224 -6.46 8.66 -3.21
N ARG A 225 -6.04 9.92 -2.96
CA ARG A 225 -6.91 10.99 -2.46
C ARG A 225 -8.01 11.35 -3.46
N ASP A 226 -7.67 11.39 -4.75
CA ASP A 226 -8.61 11.79 -5.79
C ASP A 226 -9.72 10.74 -5.95
N VAL A 227 -9.38 9.46 -5.87
CA VAL A 227 -10.36 8.35 -5.85
C VAL A 227 -11.31 8.51 -4.67
N LEU A 228 -10.81 8.74 -3.45
CA LEU A 228 -11.65 8.96 -2.28
C LEU A 228 -12.51 10.22 -2.42
N SER A 229 -11.99 11.28 -3.07
CA SER A 229 -12.74 12.50 -3.35
C SER A 229 -13.89 12.25 -4.34
N THR A 230 -13.63 11.46 -5.38
CA THR A 230 -14.67 11.05 -6.34
C THR A 230 -15.78 10.25 -5.65
N LEU A 231 -15.41 9.31 -4.77
CA LEU A 231 -16.39 8.54 -4.00
C LEU A 231 -17.21 9.45 -3.08
N ALA A 232 -16.57 10.43 -2.42
CA ALA A 232 -17.24 11.39 -1.54
C ALA A 232 -18.25 12.26 -2.29
N SER A 233 -17.93 12.69 -3.53
CA SER A 233 -18.81 13.52 -4.35
C SER A 233 -19.93 12.71 -5.02
N THR A 234 -19.74 11.39 -5.17
CA THR A 234 -20.76 10.50 -5.76
C THR A 234 -21.81 10.10 -4.72
N ASP A 235 -21.36 9.56 -3.59
CA ASP A 235 -22.23 9.14 -2.49
C ASP A 235 -21.41 9.00 -1.19
N PRO A 236 -21.81 9.71 -0.10
CA PRO A 236 -21.16 9.56 1.21
C PRO A 236 -21.15 8.13 1.75
N TRP A 237 -22.14 7.31 1.43
CA TRP A 237 -22.18 5.91 1.86
C TRP A 237 -21.14 5.05 1.18
N LEU A 238 -20.83 5.30 -0.12
CA LEU A 238 -19.71 4.64 -0.80
C LEU A 238 -18.37 4.99 -0.14
N LEU A 239 -18.20 6.26 0.21
CA LEU A 239 -17.01 6.69 0.95
C LEU A 239 -16.94 6.02 2.33
N ALA A 240 -18.08 5.92 3.05
CA ALA A 240 -18.16 5.25 4.34
C ALA A 240 -17.78 3.76 4.22
N ALA A 241 -18.31 3.07 3.21
CA ALA A 241 -17.97 1.67 2.95
C ALA A 241 -16.48 1.47 2.66
N MET A 242 -15.89 2.33 1.80
CA MET A 242 -14.45 2.27 1.50
C MET A 242 -13.60 2.66 2.71
N GLY A 243 -14.00 3.68 3.48
CA GLY A 243 -13.35 4.08 4.73
C GLY A 243 -13.34 2.97 5.76
N THR A 244 -14.48 2.29 5.95
CA THR A 244 -14.58 1.10 6.82
C THR A 244 -13.68 -0.02 6.32
N GLY A 245 -13.67 -0.29 5.02
CA GLY A 245 -12.78 -1.29 4.43
C GLY A 245 -11.30 -0.98 4.67
N LEU A 246 -10.89 0.29 4.52
CA LEU A 246 -9.52 0.72 4.81
C LEU A 246 -9.16 0.60 6.30
N LEU A 247 -10.10 0.89 7.21
CA LEU A 247 -9.94 0.64 8.64
C LEU A 247 -9.70 -0.85 8.91
N CYS A 248 -10.54 -1.71 8.32
CA CYS A 248 -10.39 -3.15 8.42
C CYS A 248 -9.02 -3.61 7.90
N PHE A 249 -8.58 -3.06 6.75
CA PHE A 249 -7.26 -3.35 6.20
C PHE A 249 -6.13 -2.91 7.13
N GLY A 250 -6.21 -1.71 7.69
CA GLY A 250 -5.22 -1.19 8.63
C GLY A 250 -5.13 -2.04 9.89
N LEU A 251 -6.27 -2.39 10.50
CA LEU A 251 -6.33 -3.28 11.67
C LEU A 251 -5.79 -4.69 11.35
N TYR A 252 -6.14 -5.24 10.19
CA TYR A 252 -5.57 -6.50 9.70
C TYR A 252 -4.05 -6.44 9.63
N GLN A 253 -3.48 -5.35 9.10
CA GLN A 253 -2.02 -5.18 9.00
C GLN A 253 -1.35 -5.06 10.38
N LEU A 254 -2.00 -4.41 11.37
CA LEU A 254 -1.50 -4.37 12.75
C LEU A 254 -1.47 -5.77 13.38
N CYS A 255 -2.54 -6.55 13.19
CA CYS A 255 -2.58 -7.95 13.62
C CYS A 255 -1.54 -8.81 12.89
N HIS A 256 -1.36 -8.56 11.57
CA HIS A 256 -0.37 -9.25 10.75
C HIS A 256 1.05 -9.10 11.31
N ALA A 257 1.41 -7.92 11.83
CA ALA A 257 2.70 -7.71 12.47
C ALA A 257 2.97 -8.68 13.66
N ARG A 258 1.90 -9.09 14.38
CA ARG A 258 2.00 -10.06 15.49
C ARG A 258 2.12 -11.50 14.98
N TYR A 259 1.39 -11.87 13.93
CA TYR A 259 1.27 -13.23 13.42
C TYR A 259 2.15 -13.52 12.19
N ALA A 260 3.01 -12.55 11.79
CA ALA A 260 3.87 -12.70 10.64
C ALA A 260 4.85 -13.87 10.83
N ARG A 261 4.83 -14.81 9.88
CA ARG A 261 5.84 -15.85 9.68
C ARG A 261 6.57 -15.56 8.39
N LEU A 262 7.87 -15.32 8.47
CA LEU A 262 8.69 -15.25 7.28
C LEU A 262 9.13 -16.67 6.91
N PRO A 263 8.89 -17.14 5.68
CA PRO A 263 9.44 -18.41 5.19
C PRO A 263 10.95 -18.26 4.94
N ILE A 264 11.72 -18.24 6.02
CA ILE A 264 13.17 -18.15 5.99
C ILE A 264 13.68 -19.59 6.21
N HIS A 265 13.74 -20.36 5.13
CA HIS A 265 14.32 -21.70 5.11
C HIS A 265 15.62 -21.71 4.32
#